data_66d07e277e30c50d5d3e0b55ff265ba6
#
_entry.id   66d07e277e30c50d5d3e0b55ff265ba6
#
_cell.length_a   1.000
_cell.length_b   1.000
_cell.length_c   1.000
_cell.angle_alpha   90.00
_cell.angle_beta   90.00
_cell.angle_gamma   90.00
#
_symmetry.space_group_name_H-M   'P 1'
#
loop_
_entity.id
_entity.type
_entity.pdbx_description
1 polymer ?
#
loop_
_entity_poly.entity_id
_entity_poly.type
_entity_poly.pdbx_seq_one_letter_code
_entity_poly.pdbx_strand_id
1 'polypeptide(L)'
;PAPTGGPNITRMQFLQDKTLIVGIGSSGQPGSGMVQRVDGHIGKIIRINRDGTIPTDNAIAIKDPNAKPELWATGFRSPGGFALDDDGQLWVLDIGPLGGDELNSLEAGGNYGWPLLSWGFDYSGRAMSDEQTSAGFVDPVVVWSPSIAPSGLTYYDGSAFPAWQGDLFIGALAGQAIRRLRISDGKLLHEERLLAEFNERIRSVETGPDGFLYAITDSSNGKILRIRPGQPTGEELARVSQPFKMPMGADLEATMKQHGVMQSDETVAAESVDYDPVHAESLFVQNCGTCHTRGESTYSEIGPVLDGLAGRRSGSLPGYSYSAALADDKTRVVWDYFTIAAFLTNPQAYYPGNKMAAPPISYVDAVQIGIFLNDGKTF
;
A
#
# COMPACT_ATOMS: atom_id res chain seq x y z
N PRO A 1 -3.48 -24.64 20.75
CA PRO A 1 -3.31 -23.32 20.18
C PRO A 1 -1.97 -23.33 19.46
N ALA A 2 -1.98 -23.12 18.13
CA ALA A 2 -0.74 -22.93 17.42
C ALA A 2 -0.04 -21.69 18.00
N PRO A 3 1.30 -21.69 18.12
CA PRO A 3 1.99 -20.49 18.57
C PRO A 3 1.67 -19.39 17.59
N THR A 4 0.94 -18.39 18.05
CA THR A 4 0.67 -17.15 17.33
C THR A 4 2.00 -16.46 17.10
N GLY A 5 2.44 -16.35 15.84
CA GLY A 5 3.66 -15.62 15.49
C GLY A 5 4.79 -16.45 14.88
N GLY A 6 4.49 -17.59 14.27
CA GLY A 6 5.49 -18.33 13.47
C GLY A 6 5.78 -17.67 12.13
N PRO A 7 6.92 -17.99 11.50
CA PRO A 7 7.26 -17.50 10.15
C PRO A 7 6.23 -18.02 9.13
N ASN A 8 5.73 -17.11 8.29
CA ASN A 8 4.84 -17.45 7.18
C ASN A 8 5.62 -17.32 5.88
N ILE A 9 5.71 -18.40 5.09
CA ILE A 9 6.19 -18.32 3.72
C ILE A 9 5.13 -17.60 2.91
N THR A 10 5.51 -16.49 2.28
CA THR A 10 4.58 -15.61 1.56
C THR A 10 4.65 -15.77 0.07
N ARG A 11 5.85 -15.81 -0.52
CA ARG A 11 6.09 -15.92 -1.95
C ARG A 11 7.42 -16.61 -2.24
N MET A 12 7.52 -17.13 -3.46
CA MET A 12 8.75 -17.71 -4.01
C MET A 12 8.95 -17.24 -5.44
N GLN A 13 10.21 -17.03 -5.83
CA GLN A 13 10.60 -16.63 -7.19
C GLN A 13 11.93 -17.25 -7.56
N PHE A 14 12.03 -17.84 -8.75
CA PHE A 14 13.31 -18.23 -9.32
C PHE A 14 14.02 -17.02 -9.90
N LEU A 15 15.30 -16.89 -9.63
CA LEU A 15 16.18 -15.91 -10.26
C LEU A 15 16.74 -16.44 -11.59
N GLN A 16 17.39 -15.56 -12.35
CA GLN A 16 18.03 -15.91 -13.63
C GLN A 16 19.13 -16.98 -13.48
N ASP A 17 19.84 -16.97 -12.34
CA ASP A 17 20.86 -17.96 -11.98
C ASP A 17 20.26 -19.30 -11.51
N LYS A 18 18.94 -19.46 -11.55
CA LYS A 18 18.16 -20.62 -11.14
C LYS A 18 18.16 -20.89 -9.62
N THR A 19 18.64 -19.99 -8.81
CA THR A 19 18.42 -20.04 -7.36
C THR A 19 16.98 -19.65 -7.04
N LEU A 20 16.48 -20.03 -5.87
CA LEU A 20 15.13 -19.76 -5.39
C LEU A 20 15.18 -18.73 -4.27
N ILE A 21 14.43 -17.64 -4.46
CA ILE A 21 14.13 -16.67 -3.42
C ILE A 21 12.84 -17.07 -2.71
N VAL A 22 12.84 -16.98 -1.38
CA VAL A 22 11.66 -17.23 -0.55
C VAL A 22 11.46 -16.09 0.43
N GLY A 23 10.30 -15.48 0.40
CA GLY A 23 9.87 -14.46 1.36
C GLY A 23 9.28 -15.09 2.61
N ILE A 24 9.69 -14.62 3.79
CA ILE A 24 9.24 -15.10 5.09
C ILE A 24 8.79 -13.92 5.93
N GLY A 25 7.49 -13.84 6.18
CA GLY A 25 6.88 -12.76 6.94
C GLY A 25 7.07 -12.86 8.45
N SER A 26 6.80 -11.76 9.14
CA SER A 26 6.94 -11.62 10.59
C SER A 26 5.64 -11.83 11.37
N SER A 27 4.57 -12.29 10.73
CA SER A 27 3.24 -12.53 11.35
C SER A 27 2.64 -11.32 12.08
N GLY A 28 3.04 -10.12 11.70
CA GLY A 28 2.43 -8.89 12.22
C GLY A 28 2.70 -8.55 13.68
N GLN A 29 3.63 -9.24 14.36
CA GLN A 29 4.00 -8.88 15.73
C GLN A 29 4.94 -7.67 15.73
N PRO A 30 4.46 -6.44 16.05
CA PRO A 30 5.33 -5.30 16.28
C PRO A 30 6.19 -5.59 17.53
N GLY A 31 7.47 -5.29 17.45
CA GLY A 31 8.36 -5.38 18.62
C GLY A 31 9.04 -6.72 18.88
N SER A 32 8.85 -7.73 18.03
CA SER A 32 9.75 -8.87 18.08
C SER A 32 11.08 -8.47 17.44
N GLY A 33 12.07 -8.08 18.19
CA GLY A 33 13.43 -7.78 17.67
C GLY A 33 14.03 -8.87 16.77
N MET A 34 13.29 -9.97 16.56
CA MET A 34 13.61 -11.09 15.67
C MET A 34 13.75 -10.70 14.20
N VAL A 35 13.00 -9.68 13.73
CA VAL A 35 13.08 -9.25 12.32
C VAL A 35 14.46 -8.67 12.00
N GLN A 36 15.09 -8.02 12.96
CA GLN A 36 16.42 -7.43 12.77
C GLN A 36 17.56 -8.40 13.14
N ARG A 37 17.26 -9.54 13.75
CA ARG A 37 18.27 -10.56 14.08
C ARG A 37 18.60 -11.40 12.85
N VAL A 38 19.87 -11.76 12.69
CA VAL A 38 20.36 -12.54 11.57
C VAL A 38 20.48 -14.06 11.85
N ASP A 39 20.14 -14.49 13.07
CA ASP A 39 20.15 -15.89 13.49
C ASP A 39 18.81 -16.62 13.29
N GLY A 40 17.82 -15.95 12.64
CA GLY A 40 16.48 -16.47 12.38
C GLY A 40 15.93 -16.06 11.02
N HIS A 41 14.74 -16.57 10.67
CA HIS A 41 14.13 -16.37 9.33
C HIS A 41 12.98 -15.37 9.34
N ILE A 42 12.49 -14.94 10.50
CA ILE A 42 11.32 -14.06 10.60
C ILE A 42 11.63 -12.70 9.98
N GLY A 43 10.79 -12.24 9.05
CA GLY A 43 10.95 -10.97 8.34
C GLY A 43 12.15 -10.94 7.41
N LYS A 44 12.40 -12.04 6.72
CA LYS A 44 13.57 -12.24 5.85
C LYS A 44 13.18 -12.65 4.44
N ILE A 45 14.11 -12.40 3.55
CA ILE A 45 14.17 -13.09 2.26
C ILE A 45 15.39 -14.00 2.29
N ILE A 46 15.18 -15.26 1.98
CA ILE A 46 16.25 -16.26 1.87
C ILE A 46 16.49 -16.65 0.42
N ARG A 47 17.71 -17.10 0.11
CA ARG A 47 18.10 -17.59 -1.20
C ARG A 47 18.74 -18.96 -1.06
N ILE A 48 18.24 -19.92 -1.84
CA ILE A 48 18.71 -21.32 -1.85
C ILE A 48 18.88 -21.82 -3.28
N ASN A 49 19.72 -22.84 -3.46
CA ASN A 49 19.84 -23.57 -4.71
C ASN A 49 18.61 -24.48 -4.93
N ARG A 50 18.36 -24.92 -6.17
CA ARG A 50 17.24 -25.82 -6.51
C ARG A 50 17.29 -27.17 -5.78
N ASP A 51 18.48 -27.62 -5.40
CA ASP A 51 18.70 -28.88 -4.67
C ASP A 51 18.61 -28.70 -3.14
N GLY A 52 18.29 -27.48 -2.68
CA GLY A 52 18.18 -27.12 -1.26
C GLY A 52 19.51 -26.76 -0.60
N THR A 53 20.62 -26.82 -1.30
CA THR A 53 21.92 -26.36 -0.78
C THR A 53 21.96 -24.83 -0.72
N ILE A 54 22.88 -24.27 0.05
CA ILE A 54 22.99 -22.84 0.23
C ILE A 54 24.06 -22.25 -0.71
N PRO A 55 23.72 -21.22 -1.50
CA PRO A 55 24.73 -20.46 -2.25
C PRO A 55 25.79 -19.85 -1.33
N THR A 56 27.05 -19.94 -1.73
CA THR A 56 28.17 -19.42 -0.91
C THR A 56 28.36 -17.92 -1.00
N ASP A 57 27.65 -17.27 -1.89
CA ASP A 57 27.68 -15.83 -2.18
C ASP A 57 26.50 -15.05 -1.58
N ASN A 58 25.78 -15.61 -0.62
CA ASN A 58 24.74 -14.91 0.11
C ASN A 58 25.36 -13.79 0.98
N ALA A 59 25.03 -12.54 0.65
CA ALA A 59 25.75 -11.35 1.09
C ALA A 59 25.73 -11.14 2.61
N ILE A 60 24.65 -11.52 3.31
CA ILE A 60 24.53 -11.35 4.77
C ILE A 60 25.49 -12.29 5.49
N ALA A 61 25.53 -13.58 5.09
CA ALA A 61 26.42 -14.57 5.72
C ALA A 61 27.89 -14.28 5.47
N ILE A 62 28.24 -13.64 4.35
CA ILE A 62 29.60 -13.18 4.08
C ILE A 62 30.03 -12.07 5.06
N LYS A 63 29.09 -11.15 5.38
CA LYS A 63 29.37 -10.00 6.28
C LYS A 63 29.34 -10.40 7.76
N ASP A 64 28.47 -11.32 8.15
CA ASP A 64 28.29 -11.76 9.53
C ASP A 64 28.29 -13.29 9.64
N PRO A 65 29.36 -13.91 10.17
CA PRO A 65 29.46 -15.35 10.35
C PRO A 65 28.41 -15.96 11.30
N ASN A 66 27.74 -15.17 12.11
CA ASN A 66 26.65 -15.62 13.00
C ASN A 66 25.29 -15.63 12.29
N ALA A 67 25.20 -15.07 11.09
CA ALA A 67 24.00 -15.09 10.31
C ALA A 67 23.68 -16.49 9.78
N LYS A 68 22.38 -16.74 9.63
CA LYS A 68 21.93 -17.91 8.87
C LYS A 68 22.44 -17.82 7.44
N PRO A 69 23.08 -18.88 6.90
CA PRO A 69 23.78 -18.80 5.61
C PRO A 69 22.85 -18.58 4.41
N GLU A 70 21.57 -18.93 4.53
CA GLU A 70 20.56 -18.73 3.50
C GLU A 70 19.98 -17.30 3.44
N LEU A 71 20.31 -16.42 4.38
CA LEU A 71 19.75 -15.05 4.40
C LEU A 71 20.29 -14.22 3.24
N TRP A 72 19.36 -13.61 2.50
CA TRP A 72 19.68 -12.66 1.45
C TRP A 72 19.36 -11.22 1.82
N ALA A 73 18.15 -10.96 2.39
CA ALA A 73 17.74 -9.63 2.83
C ALA A 73 16.93 -9.71 4.11
N THR A 74 16.87 -8.60 4.86
CA THR A 74 16.23 -8.52 6.17
C THR A 74 15.30 -7.31 6.27
N GLY A 75 14.51 -7.23 7.35
CA GLY A 75 13.74 -6.02 7.63
C GLY A 75 12.39 -5.95 6.94
N PHE A 76 11.75 -7.09 6.69
CA PHE A 76 10.41 -7.16 6.08
C PHE A 76 9.33 -7.49 7.10
N ARG A 77 8.14 -6.93 6.91
CA ARG A 77 6.95 -7.32 7.66
C ARG A 77 6.26 -8.52 7.02
N SER A 78 5.87 -8.40 5.76
CA SER A 78 5.13 -9.42 5.02
C SER A 78 5.43 -9.30 3.52
N PRO A 79 6.60 -9.81 3.06
CA PRO A 79 7.00 -9.73 1.66
C PRO A 79 6.05 -10.55 0.79
N GLY A 80 5.04 -9.91 0.17
CA GLY A 80 3.87 -10.54 -0.43
C GLY A 80 3.91 -10.73 -1.94
N GLY A 81 4.83 -10.12 -2.66
CA GLY A 81 4.96 -10.21 -4.12
C GLY A 81 6.40 -10.11 -4.57
N PHE A 82 6.76 -10.88 -5.59
CA PHE A 82 8.04 -10.79 -6.26
C PHE A 82 7.84 -10.67 -7.76
N ALA A 83 8.63 -9.83 -8.42
CA ALA A 83 8.77 -9.78 -9.86
C ALA A 83 10.23 -9.55 -10.25
N LEU A 84 10.66 -10.21 -11.30
CA LEU A 84 11.98 -10.02 -11.90
C LEU A 84 11.81 -9.28 -13.21
N ASP A 85 12.53 -8.18 -13.39
CA ASP A 85 12.51 -7.43 -14.63
C ASP A 85 13.56 -7.95 -15.64
N ASP A 86 13.57 -7.37 -16.84
CA ASP A 86 14.47 -7.79 -17.93
C ASP A 86 15.95 -7.54 -17.61
N ASP A 87 16.25 -6.58 -16.75
CA ASP A 87 17.60 -6.26 -16.30
C ASP A 87 18.07 -7.19 -15.15
N GLY A 88 17.17 -8.04 -14.65
CA GLY A 88 17.44 -8.96 -13.54
C GLY A 88 17.26 -8.32 -12.17
N GLN A 89 16.70 -7.09 -12.10
CA GLN A 89 16.34 -6.48 -10.83
C GLN A 89 15.12 -7.19 -10.24
N LEU A 90 15.23 -7.59 -8.98
CA LEU A 90 14.12 -8.19 -8.24
C LEU A 90 13.34 -7.10 -7.49
N TRP A 91 12.04 -7.07 -7.74
CA TRP A 91 11.09 -6.20 -7.08
C TRP A 91 10.33 -6.96 -6.00
N VAL A 92 10.09 -6.31 -4.87
CA VAL A 92 9.43 -6.92 -3.70
C VAL A 92 8.35 -6.00 -3.17
N LEU A 93 7.15 -6.56 -2.97
CA LEU A 93 6.10 -5.91 -2.19
C LEU A 93 6.24 -6.28 -0.73
N ASP A 94 6.18 -5.33 0.18
CA ASP A 94 6.00 -5.56 1.62
C ASP A 94 4.71 -4.94 2.10
N ILE A 95 3.92 -5.68 2.87
CA ILE A 95 2.60 -5.26 3.33
C ILE A 95 2.72 -4.68 4.73
N GLY A 96 2.40 -3.40 4.87
CA GLY A 96 2.29 -2.71 6.15
C GLY A 96 1.01 -3.08 6.94
N PRO A 97 0.84 -2.57 8.16
CA PRO A 97 -0.40 -2.80 8.93
C PRO A 97 -1.55 -1.92 8.42
N LEU A 98 -1.71 -0.69 8.91
CA LEU A 98 -2.69 0.28 8.41
C LEU A 98 -2.02 1.33 7.51
N GLY A 99 -1.29 0.90 6.48
CA GLY A 99 -0.47 1.72 5.62
C GLY A 99 1.01 1.38 5.76
N GLY A 100 1.84 2.08 4.98
CA GLY A 100 3.23 1.74 4.85
C GLY A 100 3.43 0.43 4.10
N ASP A 101 2.53 0.09 3.17
CA ASP A 101 2.83 -0.92 2.15
C ASP A 101 3.90 -0.37 1.24
N GLU A 102 4.80 -1.23 0.79
CA GLU A 102 5.99 -0.80 0.06
C GLU A 102 6.22 -1.61 -1.21
N LEU A 103 6.73 -0.93 -2.23
CA LEU A 103 7.44 -1.57 -3.32
C LEU A 103 8.92 -1.27 -3.16
N ASN A 104 9.70 -2.33 -3.07
CA ASN A 104 11.13 -2.28 -2.86
C ASN A 104 11.90 -2.83 -4.06
N SER A 105 13.01 -2.20 -4.41
CA SER A 105 14.05 -2.77 -5.25
C SER A 105 14.96 -3.63 -4.37
N LEU A 106 15.03 -4.94 -4.61
CA LEU A 106 15.74 -5.84 -3.71
C LEU A 106 17.25 -5.82 -3.97
N GLU A 107 18.01 -5.50 -2.93
CA GLU A 107 19.46 -5.52 -2.90
C GLU A 107 19.98 -6.71 -2.07
N ALA A 108 21.01 -7.37 -2.56
CA ALA A 108 21.66 -8.45 -1.82
C ALA A 108 22.31 -7.91 -0.52
N GLY A 109 21.89 -8.43 0.62
CA GLY A 109 22.35 -7.99 1.93
C GLY A 109 21.69 -6.70 2.45
N GLY A 110 20.63 -6.23 1.78
CA GLY A 110 19.85 -5.07 2.19
C GLY A 110 19.04 -5.32 3.47
N ASN A 111 18.84 -4.23 4.24
CA ASN A 111 17.92 -4.19 5.38
C ASN A 111 16.84 -3.14 5.10
N TYR A 112 15.56 -3.57 5.08
CA TYR A 112 14.40 -2.75 4.70
C TYR A 112 13.68 -2.13 5.90
N GLY A 113 14.28 -2.20 7.07
CA GLY A 113 13.97 -1.37 8.23
C GLY A 113 12.88 -1.89 9.17
N TRP A 114 11.94 -2.73 8.73
CA TRP A 114 10.88 -3.19 9.62
C TRP A 114 11.42 -3.92 10.86
N PRO A 115 10.90 -3.70 12.09
CA PRO A 115 9.89 -2.70 12.48
C PRO A 115 10.49 -1.38 12.97
N LEU A 116 11.79 -1.13 12.80
CA LEU A 116 12.48 0.08 13.26
C LEU A 116 12.06 1.30 12.45
N LEU A 117 11.86 1.12 11.14
CA LEU A 117 11.38 2.12 10.20
C LEU A 117 10.03 1.68 9.66
N SER A 118 9.08 2.59 9.55
CA SER A 118 7.78 2.31 8.97
C SER A 118 7.02 3.58 8.61
N TRP A 119 6.33 3.55 7.48
CA TRP A 119 5.38 4.58 7.03
C TRP A 119 3.94 4.29 7.47
N GLY A 120 3.73 3.20 8.21
CA GLY A 120 2.41 2.73 8.59
C GLY A 120 2.03 3.06 10.03
N PHE A 121 0.79 2.72 10.32
CA PHE A 121 0.18 2.84 11.65
C PHE A 121 -0.15 1.46 12.19
N ASP A 122 -0.11 1.28 13.51
CA ASP A 122 -0.67 0.08 14.12
C ASP A 122 -2.22 0.10 14.05
N TYR A 123 -2.84 -1.02 14.40
CA TYR A 123 -4.30 -1.12 14.35
C TYR A 123 -5.03 -0.27 15.39
N SER A 124 -4.32 0.40 16.30
CA SER A 124 -4.86 1.42 17.19
C SER A 124 -4.72 2.85 16.63
N GLY A 125 -4.14 3.00 15.43
CA GLY A 125 -3.92 4.29 14.78
C GLY A 125 -2.65 5.02 15.23
N ARG A 126 -1.75 4.38 16.01
CA ARG A 126 -0.45 4.97 16.35
C ARG A 126 0.57 4.70 15.26
N ALA A 127 1.43 5.67 14.99
CA ALA A 127 2.58 5.45 14.11
C ALA A 127 3.40 4.23 14.59
N MET A 128 3.76 3.36 13.65
CA MET A 128 4.57 2.17 13.93
C MET A 128 5.99 2.54 14.33
N SER A 129 6.51 3.62 13.77
CA SER A 129 7.84 4.17 14.03
C SER A 129 7.79 5.69 13.97
N ASP A 130 8.66 6.34 14.72
CA ASP A 130 8.90 7.79 14.63
C ASP A 130 9.79 8.13 13.43
N GLU A 131 10.51 7.14 12.88
CA GLU A 131 11.40 7.27 11.73
C GLU A 131 10.90 6.44 10.55
N GLN A 132 10.99 6.99 9.35
CA GLN A 132 10.61 6.34 8.11
C GLN A 132 11.83 5.89 7.30
N THR A 133 12.93 6.63 7.40
CA THR A 133 14.19 6.36 6.70
C THR A 133 15.36 6.57 7.64
N SER A 134 16.45 5.81 7.46
CA SER A 134 17.67 5.99 8.25
C SER A 134 18.87 5.43 7.49
N ALA A 135 20.05 5.99 7.76
CA ALA A 135 21.30 5.54 7.14
C ALA A 135 21.59 4.06 7.46
N GLY A 136 21.94 3.29 6.43
CA GLY A 136 22.22 1.85 6.55
C GLY A 136 21.00 0.96 6.26
N PHE A 137 19.86 1.55 5.96
CA PHE A 137 18.67 0.85 5.48
C PHE A 137 18.40 1.20 4.02
N VAL A 138 17.66 0.32 3.33
CA VAL A 138 17.23 0.53 1.95
C VAL A 138 15.84 1.18 1.97
N ASP A 139 15.74 2.35 1.34
CA ASP A 139 14.48 3.07 1.24
C ASP A 139 13.54 2.43 0.18
N PRO A 140 12.23 2.39 0.41
CA PRO A 140 11.28 1.92 -0.59
C PRO A 140 11.20 2.86 -1.80
N VAL A 141 10.92 2.28 -2.97
CA VAL A 141 10.69 3.05 -4.22
C VAL A 141 9.30 3.66 -4.25
N VAL A 142 8.31 2.96 -3.70
CA VAL A 142 6.93 3.43 -3.55
C VAL A 142 6.40 3.05 -2.18
N VAL A 143 5.65 3.96 -1.57
CA VAL A 143 4.94 3.72 -0.31
C VAL A 143 3.46 4.02 -0.52
N TRP A 144 2.60 3.12 -0.04
CA TRP A 144 1.17 3.37 0.05
C TRP A 144 0.74 3.48 1.52
N SER A 145 0.28 4.66 1.87
CA SER A 145 -0.35 4.92 3.15
C SER A 145 -1.56 5.81 2.88
N PRO A 146 -2.73 5.25 3.09
CA PRO A 146 -3.08 4.02 3.76
C PRO A 146 -2.81 2.76 2.92
N SER A 147 -2.91 1.59 3.58
CA SER A 147 -2.66 0.30 2.97
C SER A 147 -3.60 0.04 1.80
N ILE A 148 -3.05 -0.33 0.66
CA ILE A 148 -3.79 -0.92 -0.47
C ILE A 148 -3.88 -2.44 -0.34
N ALA A 149 -3.20 -3.03 0.65
CA ALA A 149 -3.00 -4.47 0.82
C ALA A 149 -2.53 -5.13 -0.50
N PRO A 150 -1.32 -4.81 -0.98
CA PRO A 150 -0.79 -5.36 -2.22
C PRO A 150 -0.62 -6.87 -2.10
N SER A 151 -0.95 -7.62 -3.16
CA SER A 151 -1.07 -9.08 -3.05
C SER A 151 -0.36 -9.87 -4.13
N GLY A 152 -0.31 -9.40 -5.35
CA GLY A 152 0.42 -10.00 -6.44
C GLY A 152 1.23 -8.96 -7.17
N LEU A 153 2.37 -9.34 -7.72
CA LEU A 153 3.27 -8.47 -8.45
C LEU A 153 3.74 -9.19 -9.70
N THR A 154 3.62 -8.56 -10.85
CA THR A 154 4.20 -9.03 -12.10
C THR A 154 4.87 -7.89 -12.86
N TYR A 155 5.97 -8.19 -13.51
CA TYR A 155 6.60 -7.35 -14.52
C TYR A 155 5.98 -7.69 -15.87
N TYR A 156 5.57 -6.70 -16.63
CA TYR A 156 4.92 -6.92 -17.91
C TYR A 156 5.94 -6.95 -19.05
N ASP A 157 6.16 -8.15 -19.58
CA ASP A 157 6.99 -8.44 -20.76
C ASP A 157 6.17 -8.82 -22.00
N GLY A 158 4.83 -8.77 -21.89
CA GLY A 158 3.91 -9.15 -22.95
C GLY A 158 3.90 -8.18 -24.13
N SER A 159 3.47 -8.65 -25.29
CA SER A 159 3.39 -7.84 -26.53
C SER A 159 2.01 -7.24 -26.80
N ALA A 160 0.97 -7.66 -26.06
CA ALA A 160 -0.40 -7.23 -26.31
C ALA A 160 -0.65 -5.76 -25.97
N PHE A 161 0.12 -5.21 -25.02
CA PHE A 161 0.06 -3.81 -24.60
C PHE A 161 1.46 -3.17 -24.74
N PRO A 162 1.88 -2.77 -25.97
CA PRO A 162 3.24 -2.26 -26.19
C PRO A 162 3.59 -1.04 -25.32
N ALA A 163 2.60 -0.20 -24.98
CA ALA A 163 2.79 0.97 -24.12
C ALA A 163 3.00 0.60 -22.63
N TRP A 164 2.77 -0.65 -22.24
CA TRP A 164 2.91 -1.14 -20.87
C TRP A 164 4.15 -2.01 -20.66
N GLN A 165 4.89 -2.30 -21.72
CA GLN A 165 6.15 -3.05 -21.60
C GLN A 165 7.09 -2.37 -20.62
N GLY A 166 7.65 -3.15 -19.69
CA GLY A 166 8.52 -2.65 -18.66
C GLY A 166 7.80 -2.12 -17.40
N ASP A 167 6.47 -2.09 -17.38
CA ASP A 167 5.71 -1.64 -16.23
C ASP A 167 5.48 -2.79 -15.23
N LEU A 168 5.36 -2.45 -13.96
CA LEU A 168 4.96 -3.36 -12.90
C LEU A 168 3.45 -3.30 -12.66
N PHE A 169 2.83 -4.45 -12.45
CA PHE A 169 1.41 -4.57 -12.13
C PHE A 169 1.21 -5.25 -10.80
N ILE A 170 0.39 -4.63 -9.96
CA ILE A 170 0.14 -5.04 -8.58
C ILE A 170 -1.35 -5.24 -8.36
N GLY A 171 -1.74 -6.42 -7.87
CA GLY A 171 -3.08 -6.63 -7.36
C GLY A 171 -3.24 -5.98 -5.99
N ALA A 172 -4.33 -5.27 -5.76
CA ALA A 172 -4.63 -4.64 -4.48
C ALA A 172 -5.92 -5.20 -3.89
N LEU A 173 -5.84 -5.73 -2.66
CA LEU A 173 -7.00 -6.28 -1.97
C LEU A 173 -7.87 -5.18 -1.36
N ALA A 174 -7.29 -4.31 -0.55
CA ALA A 174 -7.99 -3.17 0.04
C ALA A 174 -8.17 -2.05 -1.00
N GLY A 175 -7.21 -1.86 -1.89
CA GLY A 175 -7.28 -0.88 -2.97
C GLY A 175 -8.22 -1.25 -4.11
N GLN A 176 -8.75 -2.48 -4.14
CA GLN A 176 -9.76 -3.00 -5.09
C GLN A 176 -9.50 -2.60 -6.55
N ALA A 177 -8.28 -2.71 -6.97
CA ALA A 177 -7.80 -2.31 -8.28
C ALA A 177 -6.53 -3.06 -8.64
N ILE A 178 -6.12 -2.97 -9.87
CA ILE A 178 -4.75 -3.23 -10.28
C ILE A 178 -4.01 -1.89 -10.27
N ARG A 179 -2.83 -1.85 -9.66
CA ARG A 179 -1.91 -0.71 -9.75
C ARG A 179 -0.90 -1.00 -10.84
N ARG A 180 -0.85 -0.13 -11.84
CA ARG A 180 0.20 -0.13 -12.86
C ARG A 180 1.22 0.93 -12.51
N LEU A 181 2.47 0.54 -12.42
CA LEU A 181 3.57 1.43 -12.07
C LEU A 181 4.59 1.48 -13.20
N ARG A 182 4.95 2.66 -13.62
CA ARG A 182 6.11 2.88 -14.48
C ARG A 182 7.26 3.39 -13.64
N ILE A 183 8.36 2.64 -13.64
CA ILE A 183 9.56 2.97 -12.89
C ILE A 183 10.71 3.17 -13.89
N SER A 184 11.53 4.19 -13.66
CA SER A 184 12.77 4.43 -14.38
C SER A 184 13.83 4.95 -13.45
N ASP A 185 15.05 4.45 -13.59
CA ASP A 185 16.19 4.82 -12.74
C ASP A 185 15.87 4.69 -11.22
N GLY A 186 15.14 3.63 -10.86
CA GLY A 186 14.72 3.37 -9.48
C GLY A 186 13.69 4.34 -8.92
N LYS A 187 12.99 5.12 -9.76
CA LYS A 187 11.99 6.11 -9.34
C LYS A 187 10.65 5.87 -10.01
N LEU A 188 9.59 6.05 -9.24
CA LEU A 188 8.23 6.04 -9.76
C LEU A 188 8.01 7.25 -10.67
N LEU A 189 7.73 7.00 -11.95
CA LEU A 189 7.35 8.04 -12.91
C LEU A 189 5.84 8.21 -13.01
N HIS A 190 5.10 7.11 -12.90
CA HIS A 190 3.65 7.11 -13.07
C HIS A 190 3.02 5.96 -12.32
N GLU A 191 1.89 6.22 -11.67
CA GLU A 191 1.00 5.21 -11.09
C GLU A 191 -0.40 5.38 -11.67
N GLU A 192 -1.01 4.27 -12.08
CA GLU A 192 -2.36 4.21 -12.60
C GLU A 192 -3.17 3.11 -11.91
N ARG A 193 -4.46 3.39 -11.70
CA ARG A 193 -5.41 2.41 -11.18
C ARG A 193 -6.24 1.85 -12.33
N LEU A 194 -6.17 0.54 -12.52
CA LEU A 194 -6.97 -0.17 -13.52
C LEU A 194 -8.04 -1.00 -12.84
N LEU A 195 -9.19 -1.13 -13.49
CA LEU A 195 -10.33 -1.94 -13.04
C LEU A 195 -10.89 -1.52 -11.67
N ALA A 196 -10.63 -0.30 -11.20
CA ALA A 196 -11.15 0.22 -9.94
C ALA A 196 -12.69 0.25 -9.92
N GLU A 197 -13.30 0.46 -11.07
CA GLU A 197 -14.74 0.48 -11.28
C GLU A 197 -15.43 -0.87 -11.04
N PHE A 198 -14.69 -1.99 -11.07
CA PHE A 198 -15.24 -3.31 -10.78
C PHE A 198 -15.36 -3.59 -9.28
N ASN A 199 -14.70 -2.79 -8.43
CA ASN A 199 -14.71 -2.95 -6.98
C ASN A 199 -14.36 -4.36 -6.51
N GLU A 200 -13.46 -5.02 -7.21
CA GLU A 200 -13.03 -6.37 -6.91
C GLU A 200 -11.68 -6.34 -6.19
N ARG A 201 -11.58 -7.07 -5.12
CA ARG A 201 -10.31 -7.35 -4.47
C ARG A 201 -9.46 -8.19 -5.42
N ILE A 202 -8.28 -7.70 -5.78
CA ILE A 202 -7.41 -8.40 -6.72
C ILE A 202 -6.32 -9.15 -5.94
N ARG A 203 -6.34 -10.48 -6.05
CA ARG A 203 -5.40 -11.38 -5.35
C ARG A 203 -4.09 -11.58 -6.10
N SER A 204 -4.12 -11.67 -7.41
CA SER A 204 -2.93 -11.84 -8.25
C SER A 204 -3.13 -11.22 -9.61
N VAL A 205 -2.03 -10.77 -10.19
CA VAL A 205 -1.96 -10.31 -11.59
C VAL A 205 -0.76 -11.00 -12.21
N GLU A 206 -0.94 -11.57 -13.42
CA GLU A 206 0.11 -12.29 -14.12
C GLU A 206 0.02 -12.02 -15.63
N THR A 207 1.15 -12.04 -16.31
CA THR A 207 1.20 -12.04 -17.77
C THR A 207 0.94 -13.46 -18.29
N GLY A 208 -0.07 -13.62 -19.12
CA GLY A 208 -0.39 -14.89 -19.75
C GLY A 208 0.49 -15.21 -20.95
N PRO A 209 0.52 -16.49 -21.39
CA PRO A 209 1.32 -16.92 -22.53
C PRO A 209 0.89 -16.29 -23.87
N ASP A 210 -0.28 -15.67 -23.92
CA ASP A 210 -0.82 -14.90 -25.05
C ASP A 210 -0.48 -13.40 -24.97
N GLY A 211 0.33 -13.01 -23.99
CA GLY A 211 0.77 -11.63 -23.78
C GLY A 211 -0.30 -10.73 -23.14
N PHE A 212 -1.48 -11.26 -22.77
CA PHE A 212 -2.48 -10.50 -22.03
C PHE A 212 -2.23 -10.55 -20.53
N LEU A 213 -2.78 -9.58 -19.80
CA LEU A 213 -2.81 -9.64 -18.35
C LEU A 213 -4.00 -10.46 -17.87
N TYR A 214 -3.76 -11.26 -16.84
CA TYR A 214 -4.79 -12.01 -16.12
C TYR A 214 -4.79 -11.59 -14.67
N ALA A 215 -5.98 -11.37 -14.12
CA ALA A 215 -6.14 -11.06 -12.71
C ALA A 215 -7.10 -12.06 -12.06
N ILE A 216 -6.81 -12.41 -10.81
CA ILE A 216 -7.67 -13.27 -9.99
C ILE A 216 -8.26 -12.41 -8.89
N THR A 217 -9.59 -12.43 -8.76
CA THR A 217 -10.27 -11.73 -7.68
C THR A 217 -10.30 -12.56 -6.41
N ASP A 218 -10.42 -11.87 -5.27
CA ASP A 218 -10.43 -12.45 -3.92
C ASP A 218 -11.83 -12.32 -3.30
N SER A 219 -12.76 -13.16 -3.74
CA SER A 219 -14.13 -13.19 -3.24
C SER A 219 -14.66 -14.61 -3.22
N SER A 220 -15.79 -14.85 -2.50
CA SER A 220 -16.49 -16.16 -2.49
C SER A 220 -17.00 -16.56 -3.88
N ASN A 221 -17.20 -15.59 -4.76
CA ASN A 221 -17.52 -15.80 -6.18
C ASN A 221 -16.34 -15.34 -7.06
N GLY A 222 -15.15 -15.89 -6.77
CA GLY A 222 -13.91 -15.52 -7.42
C GLY A 222 -13.97 -15.62 -8.94
N LYS A 223 -13.30 -14.69 -9.61
CA LYS A 223 -13.25 -14.56 -11.07
C LYS A 223 -11.80 -14.58 -11.55
N ILE A 224 -11.61 -15.08 -12.76
CA ILE A 224 -10.41 -14.84 -13.54
C ILE A 224 -10.76 -13.80 -14.59
N LEU A 225 -10.11 -12.64 -14.52
CA LEU A 225 -10.26 -11.54 -15.46
C LEU A 225 -9.15 -11.63 -16.48
N ARG A 226 -9.48 -11.58 -17.76
CA ARG A 226 -8.51 -11.45 -18.85
C ARG A 226 -8.60 -10.04 -19.42
N ILE A 227 -7.52 -9.28 -19.27
CA ILE A 227 -7.41 -7.90 -19.76
C ILE A 227 -6.81 -7.94 -21.15
N ARG A 228 -7.51 -7.40 -22.12
CA ARG A 228 -7.13 -7.37 -23.54
C ARG A 228 -7.25 -5.96 -24.12
N PRO A 229 -6.47 -5.59 -25.14
CA PRO A 229 -6.69 -4.35 -25.86
C PRO A 229 -8.08 -4.35 -26.53
N GLY A 230 -8.74 -3.21 -26.55
CA GLY A 230 -10.01 -3.05 -27.23
C GLY A 230 -10.81 -1.87 -26.72
N GLN A 231 -11.91 -1.59 -27.42
CA GLN A 231 -12.91 -0.66 -26.91
C GLN A 231 -13.88 -1.41 -26.01
N PRO A 232 -14.29 -0.85 -24.86
CA PRO A 232 -15.28 -1.49 -23.98
C PRO A 232 -16.61 -1.61 -24.73
N THR A 233 -17.26 -2.76 -24.58
CA THR A 233 -18.60 -2.97 -25.10
C THR A 233 -19.63 -2.20 -24.28
N GLY A 234 -20.83 -1.98 -24.83
CA GLY A 234 -21.91 -1.32 -24.09
C GLY A 234 -22.30 -2.04 -22.80
N GLU A 235 -22.16 -3.38 -22.73
CA GLU A 235 -22.39 -4.17 -21.51
C GLU A 235 -21.27 -3.97 -20.47
N GLU A 236 -20.02 -3.85 -20.91
CA GLU A 236 -18.87 -3.55 -20.05
C GLU A 236 -19.02 -2.16 -19.44
N LEU A 237 -19.39 -1.16 -20.25
CA LEU A 237 -19.68 0.20 -19.78
C LEU A 237 -20.86 0.25 -18.79
N ALA A 238 -21.90 -0.57 -19.00
CA ALA A 238 -23.04 -0.63 -18.09
C ALA A 238 -22.68 -1.24 -16.71
N ARG A 239 -21.67 -2.12 -16.64
CA ARG A 239 -21.16 -2.70 -15.37
C ARG A 239 -20.33 -1.70 -14.58
N VAL A 240 -19.67 -0.76 -15.27
CA VAL A 240 -18.81 0.30 -14.71
C VAL A 240 -19.62 1.37 -13.97
N SER A 241 -20.90 1.53 -14.29
CA SER A 241 -21.76 2.58 -13.72
C SER A 241 -22.48 2.19 -12.43
N GLN A 242 -22.13 1.07 -11.78
CA GLN A 242 -22.70 0.74 -10.48
C GLN A 242 -21.94 1.43 -9.33
N PRO A 243 -22.64 2.01 -8.35
CA PRO A 243 -21.98 2.71 -7.25
C PRO A 243 -21.13 1.75 -6.42
N PHE A 244 -19.95 2.23 -6.08
CA PHE A 244 -18.99 1.55 -5.21
C PHE A 244 -19.57 1.33 -3.81
N LYS A 245 -19.62 0.09 -3.36
CA LYS A 245 -19.78 -0.24 -1.94
C LYS A 245 -18.43 -0.69 -1.41
N MET A 246 -17.79 0.13 -0.58
CA MET A 246 -16.62 -0.31 0.15
C MET A 246 -17.00 -1.48 1.08
N PRO A 247 -16.25 -2.59 1.07
CA PRO A 247 -16.31 -3.54 2.17
C PRO A 247 -15.64 -2.87 3.38
N MET A 248 -16.43 -2.20 4.21
CA MET A 248 -15.97 -1.61 5.47
C MET A 248 -16.52 -2.44 6.62
N GLY A 249 -15.71 -2.63 7.63
CA GLY A 249 -16.14 -3.23 8.86
C GLY A 249 -16.03 -4.75 8.90
N ALA A 250 -17.14 -5.44 8.80
CA ALA A 250 -17.20 -6.89 8.99
C ALA A 250 -16.31 -7.69 8.03
N ASP A 251 -16.13 -7.22 6.78
CA ASP A 251 -15.27 -7.90 5.81
C ASP A 251 -13.78 -7.64 6.06
N LEU A 252 -13.42 -6.44 6.50
CA LEU A 252 -12.05 -6.14 6.90
C LEU A 252 -11.69 -6.93 8.17
N GLU A 253 -12.57 -6.94 9.17
CA GLU A 253 -12.41 -7.71 10.40
C GLU A 253 -12.38 -9.22 10.12
N ALA A 254 -13.26 -9.75 9.27
CA ALA A 254 -13.25 -11.15 8.86
C ALA A 254 -11.98 -11.50 8.10
N THR A 255 -11.51 -10.63 7.22
CA THR A 255 -10.24 -10.80 6.49
C THR A 255 -9.04 -10.73 7.43
N MET A 256 -9.03 -9.80 8.38
CA MET A 256 -7.98 -9.67 9.39
C MET A 256 -7.96 -10.86 10.34
N LYS A 257 -9.13 -11.40 10.74
CA LYS A 257 -9.25 -12.64 11.52
C LYS A 257 -8.82 -13.87 10.73
N GLN A 258 -9.21 -13.96 9.46
CA GLN A 258 -8.86 -15.09 8.58
C GLN A 258 -7.34 -15.17 8.32
N HIS A 259 -6.65 -14.03 8.32
CA HIS A 259 -5.20 -13.95 8.10
C HIS A 259 -4.41 -13.88 9.42
N GLY A 260 -5.05 -14.08 10.59
CA GLY A 260 -4.38 -14.10 11.89
C GLY A 260 -3.82 -12.75 12.32
N VAL A 261 -4.33 -11.67 11.76
CA VAL A 261 -3.87 -10.29 12.03
C VAL A 261 -4.59 -9.68 13.23
N MET A 262 -5.76 -10.21 13.64
CA MET A 262 -6.46 -9.85 14.87
C MET A 262 -6.53 -11.04 15.83
N GLN A 263 -6.02 -10.85 17.05
CA GLN A 263 -6.34 -11.69 18.19
C GLN A 263 -7.44 -11.03 19.02
N SER A 264 -8.56 -11.75 19.13
CA SER A 264 -9.60 -11.74 20.18
C SER A 264 -10.03 -10.42 20.85
N ASP A 265 -11.35 -10.24 20.84
CA ASP A 265 -12.20 -9.66 21.91
C ASP A 265 -12.19 -8.14 22.18
N GLU A 266 -11.61 -7.30 21.34
CA GLU A 266 -12.05 -5.92 21.31
C GLU A 266 -12.86 -5.69 20.03
N THR A 267 -14.18 -5.73 20.21
CA THR A 267 -15.17 -5.34 19.20
C THR A 267 -15.03 -3.86 18.91
N VAL A 268 -14.19 -3.51 17.93
CA VAL A 268 -14.46 -2.32 17.15
C VAL A 268 -15.51 -2.78 16.13
N ALA A 269 -16.76 -2.52 16.43
CA ALA A 269 -17.85 -2.64 15.48
C ALA A 269 -17.53 -1.71 14.31
N ALA A 270 -16.96 -2.29 13.26
CA ALA A 270 -16.77 -1.59 12.01
C ALA A 270 -18.15 -1.57 11.34
N GLU A 271 -18.98 -0.62 11.75
CA GLU A 271 -20.18 -0.25 11.03
C GLU A 271 -19.77 0.14 9.62
N SER A 272 -20.44 -0.43 8.63
CA SER A 272 -20.36 0.09 7.26
C SER A 272 -20.62 1.60 7.32
N VAL A 273 -19.66 2.41 6.90
CA VAL A 273 -19.88 3.86 6.84
C VAL A 273 -20.85 4.11 5.69
N ASP A 274 -22.15 4.11 5.99
CA ASP A 274 -23.14 4.65 5.08
C ASP A 274 -22.85 6.15 4.94
N TYR A 275 -22.48 6.58 3.74
CA TYR A 275 -22.24 7.98 3.48
C TYR A 275 -23.54 8.77 3.59
N ASP A 276 -23.57 9.66 4.57
CA ASP A 276 -24.65 10.64 4.74
C ASP A 276 -24.12 12.02 4.38
N PRO A 277 -24.50 12.60 3.23
CA PRO A 277 -24.00 13.89 2.79
C PRO A 277 -24.38 15.03 3.74
N VAL A 278 -25.54 14.96 4.41
CA VAL A 278 -26.00 15.99 5.35
C VAL A 278 -25.17 15.94 6.64
N HIS A 279 -24.91 14.73 7.13
CA HIS A 279 -24.06 14.52 8.29
C HIS A 279 -22.61 14.93 7.99
N ALA A 280 -22.08 14.53 6.85
CA ALA A 280 -20.72 14.86 6.41
C ALA A 280 -20.50 16.38 6.25
N GLU A 281 -21.47 17.09 5.67
CA GLU A 281 -21.45 18.55 5.57
C GLU A 281 -21.48 19.21 6.97
N SER A 282 -22.31 18.70 7.86
CA SER A 282 -22.38 19.19 9.25
C SER A 282 -21.05 18.99 9.98
N LEU A 283 -20.42 17.81 9.85
CA LEU A 283 -19.09 17.52 10.39
C LEU A 283 -18.03 18.48 9.83
N PHE A 284 -18.06 18.72 8.52
CA PHE A 284 -17.14 19.66 7.87
C PHE A 284 -17.30 21.07 8.43
N VAL A 285 -18.53 21.59 8.50
CA VAL A 285 -18.82 22.94 9.02
C VAL A 285 -18.34 23.08 10.47
N GLN A 286 -18.60 22.09 11.31
CA GLN A 286 -18.26 22.13 12.74
C GLN A 286 -16.75 22.03 12.99
N ASN A 287 -16.03 21.19 12.24
CA ASN A 287 -14.65 20.86 12.54
C ASN A 287 -13.61 21.51 11.60
N CYS A 288 -14.02 21.90 10.41
CA CYS A 288 -13.13 22.42 9.37
C CYS A 288 -13.46 23.84 8.94
N GLY A 289 -14.75 24.21 9.00
CA GLY A 289 -15.29 25.47 8.45
C GLY A 289 -14.74 26.75 9.08
N THR A 290 -14.17 26.68 10.29
CA THR A 290 -13.49 27.83 10.93
C THR A 290 -12.19 28.22 10.22
N CYS A 291 -11.50 27.25 9.64
CA CYS A 291 -10.18 27.47 9.02
C CYS A 291 -10.19 27.28 7.51
N HIS A 292 -11.14 26.54 6.98
CA HIS A 292 -11.23 26.20 5.56
C HIS A 292 -12.56 26.63 4.96
N THR A 293 -12.53 27.05 3.70
CA THR A 293 -13.73 27.36 2.93
C THR A 293 -13.97 26.35 1.83
N ARG A 294 -15.26 26.16 1.46
CA ARG A 294 -15.73 25.40 0.31
C ARG A 294 -16.89 26.15 -0.34
N GLY A 295 -17.03 26.05 -1.66
CA GLY A 295 -18.04 26.78 -2.44
C GLY A 295 -17.49 28.03 -3.11
N GLU A 296 -18.33 29.03 -3.37
CA GLU A 296 -17.94 30.21 -4.14
C GLU A 296 -16.92 31.14 -3.45
N SER A 297 -16.57 30.90 -2.21
CA SER A 297 -15.54 31.64 -1.50
C SER A 297 -14.16 31.27 -1.94
N THR A 298 -13.46 32.15 -2.61
CA THR A 298 -12.11 31.90 -3.16
C THR A 298 -10.98 32.22 -2.17
N TYR A 299 -11.28 32.61 -0.94
CA TYR A 299 -10.28 33.09 0.01
C TYR A 299 -10.49 32.55 1.42
N SER A 300 -9.42 32.02 2.01
CA SER A 300 -9.31 31.68 3.43
C SER A 300 -7.97 32.18 3.99
N GLU A 301 -8.00 32.84 5.13
CA GLU A 301 -6.80 33.40 5.78
C GLU A 301 -6.02 32.33 6.56
N ILE A 302 -6.68 31.27 7.05
CA ILE A 302 -6.10 30.30 7.99
C ILE A 302 -5.67 29.02 7.28
N GLY A 303 -6.58 28.42 6.51
CA GLY A 303 -6.34 27.19 5.77
C GLY A 303 -6.59 27.35 4.28
N PRO A 304 -6.08 26.43 3.42
CA PRO A 304 -6.38 26.48 1.98
C PRO A 304 -7.85 26.24 1.70
N VAL A 305 -8.35 26.82 0.60
CA VAL A 305 -9.67 26.50 0.04
C VAL A 305 -9.69 25.02 -0.38
N LEU A 306 -10.75 24.30 -0.02
CA LEU A 306 -10.84 22.86 -0.23
C LEU A 306 -11.68 22.45 -1.46
N ASP A 307 -12.21 23.43 -2.23
CA ASP A 307 -12.83 23.11 -3.53
C ASP A 307 -11.84 22.46 -4.47
N GLY A 308 -12.28 21.40 -5.13
CA GLY A 308 -11.42 20.61 -6.02
C GLY A 308 -10.21 20.01 -5.31
N LEU A 309 -10.33 19.67 -4.02
CA LEU A 309 -9.26 19.01 -3.28
C LEU A 309 -8.98 17.63 -3.83
N ALA A 310 -10.02 16.86 -4.16
CA ALA A 310 -9.89 15.56 -4.76
C ALA A 310 -9.13 15.62 -6.10
N GLY A 311 -8.15 14.75 -6.26
CA GLY A 311 -7.26 14.73 -7.42
C GLY A 311 -6.16 15.81 -7.40
N ARG A 312 -6.18 16.74 -6.45
CA ARG A 312 -5.14 17.77 -6.28
C ARG A 312 -3.96 17.23 -5.46
N ARG A 313 -2.74 17.57 -5.86
CA ARG A 313 -1.56 17.23 -5.05
C ARG A 313 -1.54 18.04 -3.74
N SER A 314 -1.10 17.41 -2.66
CA SER A 314 -0.90 18.12 -1.39
C SER A 314 0.06 19.30 -1.58
N GLY A 315 -0.20 20.40 -0.88
CA GLY A 315 0.64 21.59 -0.95
C GLY A 315 0.68 22.34 -2.29
N SER A 316 -0.25 22.07 -3.22
CA SER A 316 -0.16 22.59 -4.59
C SER A 316 -1.17 23.68 -4.97
N LEU A 317 -2.03 24.13 -4.04
CA LEU A 317 -2.99 25.22 -4.34
C LEU A 317 -2.21 26.52 -4.63
N PRO A 318 -2.37 27.13 -5.81
CA PRO A 318 -1.71 28.39 -6.12
C PRO A 318 -2.15 29.52 -5.15
N GLY A 319 -1.19 30.34 -4.73
CA GLY A 319 -1.44 31.51 -3.88
C GLY A 319 -1.59 31.23 -2.39
N TYR A 320 -1.53 29.96 -1.94
CA TYR A 320 -1.53 29.62 -0.52
C TYR A 320 -0.13 29.22 -0.04
N SER A 321 0.29 29.77 1.13
CA SER A 321 1.61 29.47 1.73
C SER A 321 1.53 28.27 2.66
N TYR A 322 1.89 27.11 2.15
CA TYR A 322 1.95 25.88 2.92
C TYR A 322 3.14 25.82 3.90
N SER A 323 3.05 24.97 4.91
CA SER A 323 4.21 24.57 5.70
C SER A 323 5.26 23.87 4.82
N ALA A 324 6.53 23.89 5.23
CA ALA A 324 7.59 23.18 4.50
C ALA A 324 7.25 21.70 4.30
N ALA A 325 6.65 21.05 5.30
CA ALA A 325 6.22 19.65 5.24
C ALA A 325 5.21 19.35 4.12
N LEU A 326 4.25 20.25 3.89
CA LEU A 326 3.25 20.11 2.83
C LEU A 326 3.72 20.63 1.46
N ALA A 327 4.72 21.51 1.45
CA ALA A 327 5.29 22.08 0.23
C ALA A 327 6.39 21.23 -0.39
N ASP A 328 6.91 20.22 0.33
CA ASP A 328 7.97 19.34 -0.16
C ASP A 328 7.44 18.43 -1.28
N ASP A 329 8.03 18.54 -2.47
CA ASP A 329 7.66 17.75 -3.64
C ASP A 329 7.86 16.24 -3.45
N LYS A 330 8.75 15.84 -2.54
CA LYS A 330 9.09 14.43 -2.30
C LYS A 330 8.00 13.67 -1.54
N THR A 331 7.19 14.38 -0.76
CA THR A 331 6.15 13.79 0.10
C THR A 331 4.73 14.04 -0.41
N ARG A 332 4.57 14.70 -1.56
CA ARG A 332 3.26 15.08 -2.09
C ARG A 332 2.42 13.89 -2.50
N VAL A 333 1.28 13.72 -1.84
CA VAL A 333 0.21 12.79 -2.24
C VAL A 333 -0.83 13.49 -3.12
N VAL A 334 -1.56 12.70 -3.90
CA VAL A 334 -2.79 13.16 -4.54
C VAL A 334 -3.93 12.90 -3.57
N TRP A 335 -4.71 13.95 -3.26
CA TRP A 335 -5.84 13.84 -2.35
C TRP A 335 -6.98 13.04 -2.96
N ASP A 336 -7.42 12.04 -2.25
CA ASP A 336 -8.68 11.33 -2.41
C ASP A 336 -9.38 11.25 -1.04
N TYR A 337 -10.60 10.72 -0.99
CA TYR A 337 -11.37 10.66 0.27
C TYR A 337 -10.61 9.91 1.37
N PHE A 338 -9.80 8.95 1.00
CA PHE A 338 -9.08 8.08 1.91
C PHE A 338 -7.82 8.76 2.48
N THR A 339 -7.02 9.40 1.63
CA THR A 339 -5.85 10.19 2.05
C THR A 339 -6.28 11.40 2.86
N ILE A 340 -7.44 11.99 2.55
CA ILE A 340 -8.05 13.06 3.34
C ILE A 340 -8.43 12.52 4.73
N ALA A 341 -9.12 11.38 4.83
CA ALA A 341 -9.52 10.78 6.10
C ALA A 341 -8.30 10.44 6.97
N ALA A 342 -7.29 9.82 6.38
CA ALA A 342 -6.04 9.49 7.07
C ALA A 342 -5.32 10.74 7.59
N PHE A 343 -5.24 11.79 6.78
CA PHE A 343 -4.66 13.06 7.20
C PHE A 343 -5.46 13.72 8.33
N LEU A 344 -6.79 13.72 8.26
CA LEU A 344 -7.66 14.29 9.28
C LEU A 344 -7.53 13.58 10.63
N THR A 345 -7.32 12.28 10.62
CA THR A 345 -7.19 11.50 11.84
C THR A 345 -5.94 11.86 12.64
N ASN A 346 -4.81 12.08 11.97
CA ASN A 346 -3.58 12.54 12.62
C ASN A 346 -2.70 13.36 11.66
N PRO A 347 -2.96 14.66 11.49
CA PRO A 347 -2.22 15.51 10.57
C PRO A 347 -0.71 15.58 10.85
N GLN A 348 -0.31 15.50 12.12
CA GLN A 348 1.11 15.58 12.49
C GLN A 348 1.87 14.30 12.21
N ALA A 349 1.22 13.14 12.31
CA ALA A 349 1.83 11.87 11.91
C ALA A 349 1.90 11.75 10.39
N TYR A 350 0.88 12.26 9.68
CA TYR A 350 0.81 12.19 8.22
C TYR A 350 1.84 13.11 7.53
N TYR A 351 1.96 14.36 8.02
CA TYR A 351 2.93 15.35 7.59
C TYR A 351 3.58 16.01 8.81
N PRO A 352 4.66 15.46 9.35
CA PRO A 352 5.35 16.03 10.50
C PRO A 352 5.78 17.47 10.24
N GLY A 353 5.40 18.38 11.13
CA GLY A 353 5.69 19.81 10.99
C GLY A 353 4.67 20.60 10.13
N ASN A 354 3.53 19.98 9.72
CA ASN A 354 2.43 20.74 9.19
C ASN A 354 1.78 21.62 10.29
N LYS A 355 1.00 22.62 9.88
CA LYS A 355 0.40 23.58 10.81
C LYS A 355 -1.07 23.27 11.17
N MET A 356 -1.64 22.22 10.61
CA MET A 356 -3.02 21.85 10.88
C MET A 356 -3.11 21.12 12.22
N ALA A 357 -4.00 21.59 13.09
CA ALA A 357 -4.36 20.86 14.31
C ALA A 357 -5.25 19.66 13.96
N ALA A 358 -5.08 18.55 14.69
CA ALA A 358 -5.97 17.41 14.55
C ALA A 358 -7.39 17.79 15.00
N PRO A 359 -8.41 17.64 14.15
CA PRO A 359 -9.79 17.84 14.57
C PRO A 359 -10.21 16.71 15.55
N PRO A 360 -11.05 16.98 16.54
CA PRO A 360 -11.50 15.99 17.51
C PRO A 360 -12.61 15.11 16.92
N ILE A 361 -12.30 14.35 15.89
CA ILE A 361 -13.26 13.52 15.15
C ILE A 361 -12.84 12.05 15.17
N SER A 362 -13.81 11.15 15.09
CA SER A 362 -13.56 9.72 14.91
C SER A 362 -13.03 9.43 13.49
N TYR A 363 -12.44 8.24 13.30
CA TYR A 363 -12.04 7.80 11.96
C TYR A 363 -13.24 7.70 11.00
N VAL A 364 -14.40 7.25 11.49
CA VAL A 364 -15.64 7.18 10.71
C VAL A 364 -16.05 8.57 10.23
N ASP A 365 -16.01 9.57 11.10
CA ASP A 365 -16.32 10.96 10.75
C ASP A 365 -15.28 11.53 9.77
N ALA A 366 -14.02 11.19 9.93
CA ALA A 366 -12.96 11.57 9.00
C ALA A 366 -13.20 11.01 7.59
N VAL A 367 -13.69 9.77 7.49
CA VAL A 367 -14.10 9.14 6.22
C VAL A 367 -15.31 9.88 5.62
N GLN A 368 -16.33 10.20 6.41
CA GLN A 368 -17.48 10.99 5.96
C GLN A 368 -17.04 12.35 5.36
N ILE A 369 -16.17 13.06 6.06
CA ILE A 369 -15.60 14.34 5.58
C ILE A 369 -14.77 14.12 4.32
N GLY A 370 -13.95 13.05 4.27
CA GLY A 370 -13.14 12.72 3.11
C GLY A 370 -13.99 12.50 1.86
N ILE A 371 -15.08 11.73 1.97
CA ILE A 371 -16.04 11.51 0.87
C ILE A 371 -16.72 12.83 0.48
N PHE A 372 -17.14 13.64 1.45
CA PHE A 372 -17.73 14.93 1.20
C PHE A 372 -16.81 15.86 0.42
N LEU A 373 -15.52 15.93 0.78
CA LEU A 373 -14.50 16.73 0.08
C LEU A 373 -14.11 16.14 -1.28
N ASN A 374 -14.47 14.88 -1.54
CA ASN A 374 -14.33 14.22 -2.83
C ASN A 374 -15.61 14.32 -3.69
N ASP A 375 -16.45 15.35 -3.47
CA ASP A 375 -17.72 15.59 -4.15
C ASP A 375 -18.71 14.39 -4.07
N GLY A 376 -18.72 13.71 -2.95
CA GLY A 376 -19.55 12.53 -2.73
C GLY A 376 -19.08 11.29 -3.48
N LYS A 377 -17.89 11.34 -4.07
CA LYS A 377 -17.33 10.23 -4.83
C LYS A 377 -16.38 9.41 -3.95
N THR A 378 -16.50 8.11 -4.02
CA THR A 378 -15.71 7.11 -3.26
C THR A 378 -14.78 6.32 -4.19
N PHE A 379 -14.07 6.98 -5.09
CA PHE A 379 -13.12 6.29 -5.98
C PHE A 379 -11.69 6.42 -5.55
#